data_729f0a426b2381c245dfc81f1c12fed5
#
_entry.id   729f0a426b2381c245dfc81f1c12fed5
#
_cell.length_a   1.000
_cell.length_b   1.000
_cell.length_c   1.000
_cell.angle_alpha   90.00
_cell.angle_beta   90.00
_cell.angle_gamma   90.00
#
_symmetry.space_group_name_H-M   'P 1'
#
loop_
_entity.id
_entity.type
_entity.pdbx_description
1 polymer ?
#
loop_
_entity_poly.entity_id
_entity_poly.type
_entity_poly.pdbx_seq_one_letter_code
_entity_poly.pdbx_strand_id
1 'polypeptide(L)'
;LTIQTAVPPSAKPEDIVQPGHIFPLRAQKGGVLVRAGHTEAGVDLAQMNGLIPAAVICEIINDDGTMARMPELMKFAEEHNLKIGTITDLIEYRSRTESLLEDMGNAPVQTPWGEFQQHVYVDKLSGETHLALVKGTPSAEEETLVRVHEPFSVMDFIQANPRHSWSLPKALERIQQAESGVVILLHRTEDGATLLDRTLPKGANQAYKWDSKSYGIGAQILAGLNVKKLRVLGQPSSFTGLTGF
;
A
#
# COMPACT_ATOMS: atom_id res chain seq x y z
N LEU A 1 -24.90 -3.43 25.66
CA LEU A 1 -24.07 -3.54 26.87
C LEU A 1 -22.69 -4.09 26.58
N THR A 2 -22.53 -5.32 26.02
CA THR A 2 -21.21 -5.97 25.80
C THR A 2 -20.24 -5.11 24.97
N ILE A 3 -20.70 -4.52 23.86
CA ILE A 3 -19.88 -3.62 23.02
C ILE A 3 -19.42 -2.40 23.81
N GLN A 4 -20.35 -1.76 24.54
CA GLN A 4 -20.05 -0.59 25.36
C GLN A 4 -19.06 -0.90 26.50
N THR A 5 -19.06 -2.13 26.98
CA THR A 5 -18.11 -2.61 27.99
C THR A 5 -16.73 -2.91 27.40
N ALA A 6 -16.68 -3.49 26.20
CA ALA A 6 -15.44 -3.94 25.58
C ALA A 6 -14.62 -2.81 24.92
N VAL A 7 -15.28 -1.72 24.48
CA VAL A 7 -14.67 -0.66 23.67
C VAL A 7 -13.82 0.37 24.45
N PRO A 8 -14.17 0.77 25.71
CA PRO A 8 -13.38 1.76 26.43
C PRO A 8 -11.91 1.35 26.63
N PRO A 9 -10.96 2.31 26.58
CA PRO A 9 -9.55 2.01 26.84
C PRO A 9 -9.26 1.40 28.22
N SER A 10 -10.18 1.60 29.18
CA SER A 10 -10.11 1.04 30.53
C SER A 10 -10.68 -0.38 30.65
N ALA A 11 -11.25 -0.93 29.57
CA ALA A 11 -11.83 -2.27 29.58
C ALA A 11 -10.77 -3.34 29.90
N LYS A 12 -11.16 -4.31 30.71
CA LYS A 12 -10.32 -5.44 31.12
C LYS A 12 -10.93 -6.75 30.64
N PRO A 13 -10.12 -7.81 30.49
CA PRO A 13 -10.63 -9.13 30.10
C PRO A 13 -11.76 -9.63 31.00
N GLU A 14 -11.75 -9.29 32.29
CA GLU A 14 -12.73 -9.72 33.29
C GLU A 14 -14.10 -9.03 33.13
N ASP A 15 -14.17 -7.93 32.39
CA ASP A 15 -15.40 -7.17 32.17
C ASP A 15 -16.37 -7.87 31.22
N ILE A 16 -15.89 -8.88 30.48
CA ILE A 16 -16.67 -9.68 29.54
C ILE A 16 -16.49 -11.18 29.82
N VAL A 17 -17.54 -11.96 29.56
CA VAL A 17 -17.55 -13.41 29.78
C VAL A 17 -17.38 -14.16 28.46
N GLN A 18 -16.72 -15.31 28.53
CA GLN A 18 -16.60 -16.27 27.44
C GLN A 18 -17.25 -17.60 27.84
N PRO A 19 -17.97 -18.26 26.92
CA PRO A 19 -18.28 -17.86 25.54
C PRO A 19 -19.30 -16.72 25.46
N GLY A 20 -19.32 -15.97 24.32
CA GLY A 20 -20.23 -14.86 24.08
C GLY A 20 -20.73 -14.83 22.64
N HIS A 21 -21.62 -13.88 22.33
CA HIS A 21 -22.27 -13.73 21.02
C HIS A 21 -21.57 -12.70 20.12
N ILE A 22 -20.54 -12.02 20.60
CA ILE A 22 -19.82 -11.01 19.84
C ILE A 22 -18.51 -11.59 19.35
N PHE A 23 -18.24 -11.45 18.05
CA PHE A 23 -17.00 -11.81 17.41
C PHE A 23 -16.10 -10.57 17.29
N PRO A 24 -15.10 -10.40 18.15
CA PRO A 24 -14.13 -9.31 18.02
C PRO A 24 -13.19 -9.59 16.86
N LEU A 25 -13.13 -8.64 15.92
CA LEU A 25 -12.16 -8.63 14.82
C LEU A 25 -11.12 -7.55 15.09
N ARG A 26 -9.87 -7.84 14.79
CA ARG A 26 -8.77 -6.89 14.94
C ARG A 26 -8.41 -6.29 13.59
N ALA A 27 -8.59 -4.98 13.44
CA ALA A 27 -8.11 -4.24 12.29
C ALA A 27 -6.57 -4.23 12.22
N GLN A 28 -6.03 -4.21 11.02
CA GLN A 28 -4.60 -4.03 10.81
C GLN A 28 -4.19 -2.59 11.16
N LYS A 29 -3.01 -2.44 11.78
CA LYS A 29 -2.43 -1.11 11.99
C LYS A 29 -2.19 -0.45 10.64
N GLY A 30 -2.61 0.82 10.49
CA GLY A 30 -2.61 1.55 9.22
C GLY A 30 -3.93 1.46 8.44
N GLY A 31 -4.89 0.66 8.92
CA GLY A 31 -6.26 0.64 8.40
C GLY A 31 -6.34 0.25 6.93
N VAL A 32 -7.24 0.90 6.19
CA VAL A 32 -7.47 0.58 4.76
C VAL A 32 -6.25 0.82 3.86
N LEU A 33 -5.29 1.61 4.29
CA LEU A 33 -4.03 1.81 3.55
C LEU A 33 -3.12 0.56 3.58
N VAL A 34 -3.34 -0.35 4.54
CA VAL A 34 -2.59 -1.61 4.67
C VAL A 34 -3.42 -2.79 4.22
N ARG A 35 -4.72 -2.80 4.55
CA ARG A 35 -5.66 -3.86 4.17
C ARG A 35 -6.99 -3.24 3.77
N ALA A 36 -7.37 -3.39 2.50
CA ALA A 36 -8.63 -2.91 1.95
C ALA A 36 -9.81 -3.77 2.44
N GLY A 37 -10.15 -3.67 3.74
CA GLY A 37 -11.19 -4.46 4.41
C GLY A 37 -12.22 -3.59 5.13
N HIS A 38 -13.45 -4.11 5.28
CA HIS A 38 -14.52 -3.42 6.01
C HIS A 38 -14.21 -3.26 7.51
N THR A 39 -13.45 -4.18 8.09
CA THR A 39 -12.97 -4.07 9.48
C THR A 39 -12.09 -2.85 9.65
N GLU A 40 -11.12 -2.66 8.76
CA GLU A 40 -10.23 -1.51 8.73
C GLU A 40 -11.01 -0.23 8.45
N ALA A 41 -11.92 -0.24 7.47
CA ALA A 41 -12.73 0.92 7.11
C ALA A 41 -13.59 1.41 8.28
N GLY A 42 -14.21 0.52 9.02
CA GLY A 42 -15.01 0.88 10.20
C GLY A 42 -14.19 1.54 11.30
N VAL A 43 -13.00 0.99 11.60
CA VAL A 43 -12.07 1.55 12.59
C VAL A 43 -11.52 2.91 12.13
N ASP A 44 -11.13 3.02 10.87
CA ASP A 44 -10.63 4.27 10.28
C ASP A 44 -11.66 5.38 10.34
N LEU A 45 -12.91 5.11 9.94
CA LEU A 45 -14.00 6.09 10.00
C LEU A 45 -14.25 6.57 11.43
N ALA A 46 -14.20 5.69 12.42
CA ALA A 46 -14.32 6.07 13.83
C ALA A 46 -13.16 6.98 14.24
N GLN A 47 -11.93 6.58 13.96
CA GLN A 47 -10.73 7.33 14.33
C GLN A 47 -10.66 8.70 13.66
N MET A 48 -10.98 8.79 12.37
CA MET A 48 -11.00 10.06 11.62
C MET A 48 -12.00 11.07 12.16
N ASN A 49 -13.06 10.59 12.83
CA ASN A 49 -14.04 11.43 13.51
C ASN A 49 -13.71 11.69 14.99
N GLY A 50 -12.50 11.36 15.46
CA GLY A 50 -12.07 11.56 16.85
C GLY A 50 -12.76 10.64 17.85
N LEU A 51 -13.37 9.56 17.37
CA LEU A 51 -14.02 8.54 18.21
C LEU A 51 -13.04 7.44 18.61
N ILE A 52 -13.43 6.61 19.56
CA ILE A 52 -12.68 5.40 19.89
C ILE A 52 -12.60 4.52 18.64
N PRO A 53 -11.38 4.02 18.25
CA PRO A 53 -11.18 3.28 17.01
C PRO A 53 -11.79 1.87 17.09
N ALA A 54 -13.12 1.82 17.11
CA ALA A 54 -13.92 0.61 17.14
C ALA A 54 -15.20 0.82 16.32
N ALA A 55 -15.67 -0.22 15.67
CA ALA A 55 -16.91 -0.19 14.90
C ALA A 55 -17.67 -1.51 15.04
N VAL A 56 -18.97 -1.44 14.85
CA VAL A 56 -19.82 -2.62 14.67
C VAL A 56 -20.10 -2.76 13.20
N ILE A 57 -19.85 -3.94 12.65
CA ILE A 57 -20.11 -4.27 11.26
C ILE A 57 -21.16 -5.35 11.16
N CYS A 58 -22.02 -5.26 10.14
CA CYS A 58 -23.05 -6.22 9.86
C CYS A 58 -23.28 -6.26 8.34
N GLU A 59 -23.29 -7.45 7.78
CA GLU A 59 -23.58 -7.68 6.38
C GLU A 59 -25.06 -7.46 6.07
N ILE A 60 -25.35 -6.87 4.91
CA ILE A 60 -26.70 -6.73 4.38
C ILE A 60 -26.98 -7.92 3.47
N ILE A 61 -28.00 -8.68 3.83
CA ILE A 61 -28.41 -9.92 3.15
C ILE A 61 -29.75 -9.66 2.47
N ASN A 62 -29.91 -10.12 1.23
CA ASN A 62 -31.16 -10.09 0.50
C ASN A 62 -32.17 -11.11 1.07
N ASP A 63 -33.46 -10.94 0.78
CA ASP A 63 -34.53 -11.84 1.27
C ASP A 63 -34.35 -13.29 0.80
N ASP A 64 -33.67 -13.51 -0.31
CA ASP A 64 -33.31 -14.83 -0.83
C ASP A 64 -32.10 -15.47 -0.15
N GLY A 65 -31.49 -14.81 0.83
CA GLY A 65 -30.31 -15.26 1.56
C GLY A 65 -28.97 -14.96 0.87
N THR A 66 -28.96 -14.36 -0.29
CA THR A 66 -27.73 -13.92 -0.96
C THR A 66 -27.20 -12.61 -0.36
N MET A 67 -25.90 -12.38 -0.49
CA MET A 67 -25.26 -11.13 -0.04
C MET A 67 -25.64 -9.98 -0.96
N ALA A 68 -26.18 -8.89 -0.42
CA ALA A 68 -26.45 -7.68 -1.18
C ALA A 68 -25.15 -7.11 -1.79
N ARG A 69 -25.23 -6.70 -3.05
CA ARG A 69 -24.13 -6.10 -3.82
C ARG A 69 -24.48 -4.65 -4.14
N MET A 70 -23.56 -3.94 -4.80
CA MET A 70 -23.73 -2.50 -5.03
C MET A 70 -25.09 -2.07 -5.59
N PRO A 71 -25.70 -2.75 -6.59
CA PRO A 71 -27.02 -2.37 -7.10
C PRO A 71 -28.14 -2.45 -6.05
N GLU A 72 -28.14 -3.47 -5.20
CA GLU A 72 -29.10 -3.67 -4.12
C GLU A 72 -28.81 -2.70 -2.97
N LEU A 73 -27.51 -2.53 -2.62
CA LEU A 73 -27.08 -1.62 -1.56
C LEU A 73 -27.43 -0.16 -1.86
N MET A 74 -27.37 0.29 -3.11
CA MET A 74 -27.78 1.63 -3.50
C MET A 74 -29.27 1.87 -3.20
N LYS A 75 -30.13 0.90 -3.55
CA LYS A 75 -31.57 0.99 -3.26
C LYS A 75 -31.84 0.96 -1.76
N PHE A 76 -31.19 0.06 -1.04
CA PHE A 76 -31.29 -0.06 0.41
C PHE A 76 -30.86 1.24 1.11
N ALA A 77 -29.77 1.84 0.67
CA ALA A 77 -29.29 3.10 1.23
C ALA A 77 -30.26 4.26 1.00
N GLU A 78 -30.89 4.34 -0.18
CA GLU A 78 -31.91 5.32 -0.49
C GLU A 78 -33.18 5.12 0.35
N GLU A 79 -33.70 3.89 0.43
CA GLU A 79 -34.89 3.54 1.18
C GLU A 79 -34.75 3.84 2.69
N HIS A 80 -33.57 3.56 3.26
CA HIS A 80 -33.30 3.74 4.68
C HIS A 80 -32.58 5.05 5.02
N ASN A 81 -32.39 5.94 4.05
CA ASN A 81 -31.66 7.21 4.20
C ASN A 81 -30.26 7.02 4.82
N LEU A 82 -29.53 6.02 4.32
CA LEU A 82 -28.17 5.69 4.76
C LEU A 82 -27.13 6.30 3.84
N LYS A 83 -25.98 6.66 4.40
CA LYS A 83 -24.81 7.03 3.60
C LYS A 83 -24.14 5.77 3.10
N ILE A 84 -23.69 5.81 1.86
CA ILE A 84 -22.92 4.74 1.23
C ILE A 84 -21.60 5.30 0.71
N GLY A 85 -20.54 4.54 0.87
CA GLY A 85 -19.21 4.84 0.35
C GLY A 85 -18.47 3.55 -0.01
N THR A 86 -17.37 3.68 -0.73
CA THR A 86 -16.53 2.55 -1.07
C THR A 86 -15.22 2.55 -0.29
N ILE A 87 -14.62 1.38 -0.09
CA ILE A 87 -13.28 1.28 0.52
C ILE A 87 -12.25 1.98 -0.37
N THR A 88 -12.44 1.95 -1.69
CA THR A 88 -11.57 2.65 -2.65
C THR A 88 -11.56 4.14 -2.41
N ASP A 89 -12.73 4.78 -2.24
CA ASP A 89 -12.81 6.21 -1.96
C ASP A 89 -12.17 6.57 -0.62
N LEU A 90 -12.31 5.70 0.39
CA LEU A 90 -11.67 5.90 1.69
C LEU A 90 -10.14 5.79 1.60
N ILE A 91 -9.62 4.85 0.81
CA ILE A 91 -8.19 4.73 0.52
C ILE A 91 -7.70 6.00 -0.18
N GLU A 92 -8.41 6.47 -1.20
CA GLU A 92 -8.07 7.71 -1.91
C GLU A 92 -8.02 8.90 -0.96
N TYR A 93 -9.05 9.08 -0.15
CA TYR A 93 -9.12 10.16 0.83
C TYR A 93 -7.94 10.12 1.81
N ARG A 94 -7.67 8.97 2.42
CA ARG A 94 -6.58 8.81 3.39
C ARG A 94 -5.20 8.98 2.74
N SER A 95 -5.02 8.48 1.52
CA SER A 95 -3.75 8.64 0.78
C SER A 95 -3.43 10.10 0.46
N ARG A 96 -4.45 10.94 0.28
CA ARG A 96 -4.27 12.38 0.06
C ARG A 96 -4.03 13.16 1.35
N THR A 97 -4.62 12.71 2.45
CA THR A 97 -4.61 13.45 3.73
C THR A 97 -3.58 12.96 4.73
N GLU A 98 -3.12 11.72 4.57
CA GLU A 98 -2.20 11.08 5.49
C GLU A 98 -0.97 10.54 4.74
N SER A 99 0.22 10.72 5.31
CA SER A 99 1.43 10.04 4.86
C SER A 99 1.85 9.00 5.88
N LEU A 100 1.92 7.74 5.43
CA LEU A 100 2.50 6.64 6.21
C LEU A 100 4.03 6.70 6.21
N LEU A 101 4.62 7.54 5.37
CA LEU A 101 6.06 7.70 5.23
C LEU A 101 6.54 8.95 5.96
N GLU A 102 7.67 8.83 6.59
CA GLU A 102 8.46 9.93 7.13
C GLU A 102 9.63 10.17 6.18
N ASP A 103 9.76 11.40 5.69
CA ASP A 103 10.90 11.83 4.88
C ASP A 103 12.07 12.15 5.83
N MET A 104 13.13 11.35 5.73
CA MET A 104 14.34 11.50 6.55
C MET A 104 15.37 12.43 5.91
N GLY A 105 15.05 13.02 4.76
CA GLY A 105 15.92 13.89 4.02
C GLY A 105 16.56 13.25 2.80
N ASN A 106 17.46 14.01 2.18
CA ASN A 106 18.11 13.59 0.95
C ASN A 106 19.58 14.05 0.90
N ALA A 107 20.39 13.35 0.10
CA ALA A 107 21.79 13.66 -0.14
C ALA A 107 22.23 13.19 -1.54
N PRO A 108 23.21 13.83 -2.16
CA PRO A 108 23.79 13.32 -3.39
C PRO A 108 24.50 11.99 -3.15
N VAL A 109 24.35 11.06 -4.07
CA VAL A 109 25.04 9.77 -4.07
C VAL A 109 25.67 9.48 -5.40
N GLN A 110 26.95 9.13 -5.41
CA GLN A 110 27.66 8.69 -6.59
C GLN A 110 27.50 7.19 -6.78
N THR A 111 27.01 6.80 -7.94
CA THR A 111 26.84 5.38 -8.31
C THR A 111 27.68 5.05 -9.56
N PRO A 112 27.88 3.76 -9.90
CA PRO A 112 28.50 3.36 -11.16
C PRO A 112 27.76 3.87 -12.41
N TRP A 113 26.49 4.21 -12.29
CA TRP A 113 25.65 4.74 -13.38
C TRP A 113 25.57 6.25 -13.40
N GLY A 114 26.20 6.95 -12.45
CA GLY A 114 26.23 8.39 -12.35
C GLY A 114 25.73 8.90 -11.00
N GLU A 115 25.59 10.22 -10.89
CA GLU A 115 25.13 10.89 -9.70
C GLU A 115 23.59 10.93 -9.64
N PHE A 116 23.04 10.63 -8.46
CA PHE A 116 21.62 10.73 -8.13
C PHE A 116 21.45 11.52 -6.84
N GLN A 117 20.29 12.14 -6.66
CA GLN A 117 19.84 12.59 -5.36
C GLN A 117 19.12 11.44 -4.67
N GLN A 118 19.69 10.93 -3.58
CA GLN A 118 19.10 9.87 -2.79
C GLN A 118 18.16 10.49 -1.76
N HIS A 119 16.89 10.09 -1.77
CA HIS A 119 15.91 10.38 -0.73
C HIS A 119 15.68 9.14 0.12
N VAL A 120 15.50 9.35 1.42
CA VAL A 120 15.32 8.29 2.40
C VAL A 120 13.97 8.45 3.07
N TYR A 121 13.18 7.38 3.09
CA TYR A 121 11.85 7.34 3.68
C TYR A 121 11.74 6.19 4.68
N VAL A 122 11.05 6.43 5.80
CA VAL A 122 10.76 5.40 6.80
C VAL A 122 9.25 5.17 6.85
N ASP A 123 8.82 3.91 6.71
CA ASP A 123 7.44 3.51 6.94
C ASP A 123 7.15 3.54 8.45
N LYS A 124 6.28 4.46 8.87
CA LYS A 124 5.89 4.67 10.28
C LYS A 124 5.24 3.45 10.93
N LEU A 125 4.72 2.52 10.14
CA LEU A 125 4.02 1.33 10.64
C LEU A 125 4.95 0.13 10.82
N SER A 126 5.82 -0.13 9.84
CA SER A 126 6.74 -1.27 9.86
C SER A 126 8.14 -0.91 10.35
N GLY A 127 8.52 0.37 10.30
CA GLY A 127 9.90 0.81 10.53
C GLY A 127 10.84 0.49 9.37
N GLU A 128 10.33 -0.02 8.25
CA GLU A 128 11.12 -0.29 7.06
C GLU A 128 11.62 1.01 6.42
N THR A 129 12.86 0.99 5.91
CA THR A 129 13.45 2.14 5.23
C THR A 129 13.44 1.91 3.73
N HIS A 130 12.93 2.89 3.00
CA HIS A 130 12.87 2.87 1.54
C HIS A 130 13.71 3.99 0.96
N LEU A 131 14.22 3.79 -0.25
CA LEU A 131 15.06 4.77 -0.94
C LEU A 131 14.43 5.17 -2.27
N ALA A 132 14.60 6.44 -2.64
CA ALA A 132 14.37 6.89 -4.00
C ALA A 132 15.65 7.55 -4.54
N LEU A 133 16.12 7.07 -5.68
CA LEU A 133 17.22 7.68 -6.43
C LEU A 133 16.61 8.55 -7.53
N VAL A 134 16.82 9.85 -7.42
CA VAL A 134 16.22 10.86 -8.29
C VAL A 134 17.28 11.45 -9.19
N LYS A 135 17.00 11.46 -10.49
CA LYS A 135 17.77 12.18 -11.52
C LYS A 135 17.00 13.41 -11.99
N GLY A 136 17.66 14.53 -12.07
CA GLY A 136 17.02 15.78 -12.48
C GLY A 136 16.02 16.30 -11.43
N THR A 137 15.05 17.07 -11.89
CA THR A 137 14.00 17.65 -11.04
C THR A 137 12.64 17.20 -11.57
N PRO A 138 12.03 16.15 -11.00
CA PRO A 138 10.69 15.73 -11.39
C PRO A 138 9.68 16.85 -11.25
N SER A 139 8.73 16.93 -12.17
CA SER A 139 7.67 17.91 -12.14
C SER A 139 6.29 17.28 -12.38
N ALA A 140 5.25 17.97 -11.93
CA ALA A 140 3.88 17.52 -12.15
C ALA A 140 3.44 17.60 -13.63
N GLU A 141 4.12 18.44 -14.42
CA GLU A 141 3.74 18.77 -15.80
C GLU A 141 4.41 17.84 -16.82
N GLU A 142 5.56 17.29 -16.50
CA GLU A 142 6.35 16.48 -17.39
C GLU A 142 6.30 14.99 -17.05
N GLU A 143 6.48 14.14 -18.06
CA GLU A 143 6.53 12.71 -17.87
C GLU A 143 7.88 12.30 -17.28
N THR A 144 7.85 11.66 -16.12
CA THR A 144 9.04 11.17 -15.41
C THR A 144 9.20 9.67 -15.64
N LEU A 145 10.41 9.21 -15.99
CA LEU A 145 10.73 7.78 -16.03
C LEU A 145 10.78 7.22 -14.61
N VAL A 146 10.01 6.16 -14.35
CA VAL A 146 9.91 5.58 -13.01
C VAL A 146 10.20 4.09 -13.03
N ARG A 147 11.03 3.63 -12.10
CA ARG A 147 11.21 2.23 -11.76
C ARG A 147 10.89 2.03 -10.29
N VAL A 148 9.91 1.20 -9.99
CA VAL A 148 9.72 0.65 -8.64
C VAL A 148 10.32 -0.75 -8.61
N HIS A 149 11.23 -0.98 -7.67
CA HIS A 149 11.96 -2.23 -7.53
C HIS A 149 11.72 -2.84 -6.16
N GLU A 150 11.15 -4.04 -6.15
CA GLU A 150 10.83 -4.82 -4.94
C GLU A 150 10.81 -6.32 -5.24
N PRO A 151 11.17 -7.14 -4.27
CA PRO A 151 12.05 -6.83 -3.15
C PRO A 151 13.49 -6.73 -3.65
N PHE A 152 14.35 -6.03 -2.91
CA PHE A 152 15.77 -6.06 -3.16
C PHE A 152 16.31 -7.44 -2.74
N SER A 153 16.85 -8.19 -3.68
CA SER A 153 17.31 -9.57 -3.48
C SER A 153 18.76 -9.71 -3.90
N VAL A 154 19.46 -10.68 -3.30
CA VAL A 154 20.80 -11.08 -3.78
C VAL A 154 20.81 -11.50 -5.25
N MET A 155 19.67 -11.95 -5.77
CA MET A 155 19.48 -12.29 -7.19
C MET A 155 19.58 -11.07 -8.12
N ASP A 156 19.27 -9.86 -7.62
CA ASP A 156 19.42 -8.63 -8.39
C ASP A 156 20.88 -8.25 -8.55
N PHE A 157 21.70 -8.51 -7.51
CA PHE A 157 23.15 -8.28 -7.55
C PHE A 157 23.84 -9.13 -8.62
N ILE A 158 23.45 -10.40 -8.75
CA ILE A 158 24.01 -11.29 -9.78
C ILE A 158 23.24 -11.21 -11.10
N GLN A 159 22.27 -10.31 -11.22
CA GLN A 159 21.42 -10.09 -12.41
C GLN A 159 20.69 -11.37 -12.89
N ALA A 160 20.45 -12.31 -12.00
CA ALA A 160 19.83 -13.60 -12.29
C ALA A 160 18.34 -13.65 -11.92
N ASN A 161 17.69 -12.50 -11.76
CA ASN A 161 16.27 -12.43 -11.39
C ASN A 161 15.39 -12.44 -12.66
N PRO A 162 14.81 -13.58 -13.04
CA PRO A 162 13.98 -13.68 -14.25
C PRO A 162 12.61 -13.02 -14.12
N ARG A 163 12.23 -12.59 -12.90
CA ARG A 163 10.92 -12.00 -12.62
C ARG A 163 10.84 -10.51 -12.96
N HIS A 164 11.97 -9.84 -13.11
CA HIS A 164 12.02 -8.44 -13.48
C HIS A 164 12.22 -8.26 -14.98
N SER A 165 11.26 -7.63 -15.66
CA SER A 165 11.39 -7.22 -17.06
C SER A 165 12.51 -6.21 -17.29
N TRP A 166 12.82 -5.43 -16.25
CA TRP A 166 13.92 -4.49 -16.18
C TRP A 166 14.81 -4.83 -14.99
N SER A 167 16.07 -5.17 -15.24
CA SER A 167 17.05 -5.29 -14.15
C SER A 167 17.33 -3.91 -13.56
N LEU A 168 17.69 -3.85 -12.27
CA LEU A 168 18.00 -2.59 -11.60
C LEU A 168 19.13 -1.81 -12.30
N PRO A 169 20.26 -2.44 -12.72
CA PRO A 169 21.31 -1.75 -13.46
C PRO A 169 20.82 -1.10 -14.76
N LYS A 170 20.03 -1.82 -15.57
CA LYS A 170 19.47 -1.28 -16.83
C LYS A 170 18.50 -0.13 -16.59
N ALA A 171 17.73 -0.17 -15.51
CA ALA A 171 16.82 0.90 -15.15
C ALA A 171 17.59 2.16 -14.72
N LEU A 172 18.63 2.01 -13.88
CA LEU A 172 19.52 3.11 -13.46
C LEU A 172 20.22 3.76 -14.65
N GLU A 173 20.80 2.94 -15.54
CA GLU A 173 21.42 3.43 -16.78
C GLU A 173 20.44 4.20 -17.66
N ARG A 174 19.23 3.68 -17.87
CA ARG A 174 18.20 4.32 -18.69
C ARG A 174 17.72 5.64 -18.10
N ILE A 175 17.54 5.68 -16.77
CA ILE A 175 17.12 6.88 -16.06
C ILE A 175 18.24 7.94 -16.07
N GLN A 176 19.50 7.55 -15.96
CA GLN A 176 20.60 8.48 -16.02
C GLN A 176 20.74 9.20 -17.37
N GLN A 177 20.25 8.56 -18.46
CA GLN A 177 20.21 9.15 -19.80
C GLN A 177 19.01 10.07 -20.02
N ALA A 178 18.05 10.10 -19.08
CA ALA A 178 16.88 10.95 -19.18
C ALA A 178 17.12 12.32 -18.51
N GLU A 179 16.28 13.28 -18.84
CA GLU A 179 16.28 14.59 -18.14
C GLU A 179 15.81 14.45 -16.71
N SER A 180 14.80 13.62 -16.50
CA SER A 180 14.20 13.35 -15.20
C SER A 180 13.81 11.87 -15.03
N GLY A 181 14.05 11.34 -13.85
CA GLY A 181 13.65 9.98 -13.55
C GLY A 181 13.83 9.59 -12.08
N VAL A 182 13.12 8.56 -11.66
CA VAL A 182 13.10 8.08 -10.28
C VAL A 182 13.21 6.55 -10.24
N VAL A 183 14.15 6.05 -9.45
CA VAL A 183 14.19 4.63 -9.06
C VAL A 183 13.79 4.53 -7.59
N ILE A 184 12.68 3.87 -7.31
CA ILE A 184 12.24 3.57 -5.94
C ILE A 184 12.71 2.16 -5.59
N LEU A 185 13.45 2.05 -4.49
CA LEU A 185 13.92 0.80 -3.91
C LEU A 185 13.10 0.53 -2.65
N LEU A 186 12.10 -0.34 -2.77
CA LEU A 186 11.31 -0.78 -1.63
C LEU A 186 12.10 -1.87 -0.90
N HIS A 187 12.78 -1.46 0.17
CA HIS A 187 13.59 -2.36 0.97
C HIS A 187 12.69 -3.15 1.93
N ARG A 188 12.47 -4.41 1.59
CA ARG A 188 11.85 -5.40 2.46
C ARG A 188 12.84 -6.54 2.67
N THR A 189 12.87 -7.05 3.88
CA THR A 189 13.71 -8.20 4.20
C THR A 189 13.18 -9.43 3.46
N GLU A 190 13.96 -9.93 2.51
CA GLU A 190 13.68 -11.22 1.87
C GLU A 190 14.02 -12.33 2.85
N ASP A 191 13.04 -13.16 3.22
CA ASP A 191 13.29 -14.32 4.05
C ASP A 191 13.87 -15.49 3.25
N GLY A 192 14.46 -16.46 3.96
CA GLY A 192 15.10 -17.62 3.33
C GLY A 192 14.15 -18.49 2.51
N ALA A 193 12.86 -18.54 2.86
CA ALA A 193 11.86 -19.31 2.12
C ALA A 193 11.55 -18.64 0.78
N THR A 194 11.39 -17.33 0.78
CA THR A 194 11.18 -16.52 -0.44
C THR A 194 12.40 -16.61 -1.36
N LEU A 195 13.62 -16.53 -0.81
CA LEU A 195 14.84 -16.67 -1.60
C LEU A 195 14.94 -18.08 -2.22
N LEU A 196 14.61 -19.13 -1.44
CA LEU A 196 14.61 -20.51 -1.92
C LEU A 196 13.62 -20.70 -3.09
N ASP A 197 12.42 -20.17 -2.97
CA ASP A 197 11.41 -20.23 -4.04
C ASP A 197 11.83 -19.48 -5.31
N ARG A 198 12.69 -18.50 -5.18
CA ARG A 198 13.23 -17.74 -6.33
C ARG A 198 14.39 -18.46 -7.03
N THR A 199 15.19 -19.21 -6.27
CA THR A 199 16.40 -19.84 -6.79
C THR A 199 16.13 -21.20 -7.41
N LEU A 200 15.10 -21.93 -6.96
CA LEU A 200 14.78 -23.25 -7.50
C LEU A 200 13.61 -23.13 -8.50
N PRO A 201 13.73 -23.72 -9.70
CA PRO A 201 12.66 -23.74 -10.68
C PRO A 201 11.55 -24.72 -10.24
N LYS A 202 10.76 -24.35 -9.27
CA LYS A 202 9.48 -24.98 -8.96
C LYS A 202 8.43 -24.32 -9.83
N GLY A 203 8.09 -24.97 -10.96
CA GLY A 203 6.94 -24.66 -11.80
C GLY A 203 6.81 -23.16 -12.18
N ALA A 204 7.10 -22.84 -13.40
CA ALA A 204 7.28 -21.49 -13.95
C ALA A 204 6.03 -20.59 -14.00
N ASN A 205 5.11 -20.59 -13.01
CA ASN A 205 3.85 -19.84 -13.18
C ASN A 205 3.24 -19.23 -11.90
N GLN A 206 4.01 -18.89 -10.89
CA GLN A 206 3.46 -17.93 -9.90
C GLN A 206 3.93 -16.52 -10.27
N ALA A 207 3.09 -15.79 -10.99
CA ALA A 207 3.24 -14.36 -11.15
C ALA A 207 3.34 -13.73 -9.75
N TYR A 208 4.42 -12.99 -9.51
CA TYR A 208 4.57 -12.22 -8.27
C TYR A 208 3.38 -11.26 -8.18
N LYS A 209 2.52 -11.47 -7.20
CA LYS A 209 1.45 -10.54 -6.90
C LYS A 209 2.06 -9.42 -6.05
N TRP A 210 2.12 -8.25 -6.61
CA TRP A 210 2.43 -7.04 -5.87
C TRP A 210 1.42 -6.90 -4.73
N ASP A 211 1.94 -6.66 -3.54
CA ASP A 211 1.12 -6.34 -2.39
C ASP A 211 0.57 -4.91 -2.54
N SER A 212 -0.71 -4.71 -2.21
CA SER A 212 -1.35 -3.39 -2.24
C SER A 212 -0.60 -2.34 -1.40
N LYS A 213 0.04 -2.77 -0.31
CA LYS A 213 0.87 -1.91 0.54
C LYS A 213 2.08 -1.34 -0.22
N SER A 214 2.75 -2.16 -1.02
CA SER A 214 3.91 -1.73 -1.82
C SER A 214 3.55 -0.67 -2.86
N TYR A 215 2.38 -0.83 -3.49
CA TYR A 215 1.86 0.19 -4.39
C TYR A 215 1.60 1.51 -3.67
N GLY A 216 0.97 1.46 -2.49
CA GLY A 216 0.70 2.64 -1.68
C GLY A 216 1.96 3.38 -1.26
N ILE A 217 3.00 2.66 -0.83
CA ILE A 217 4.31 3.25 -0.47
C ILE A 217 4.96 3.91 -1.69
N GLY A 218 5.03 3.19 -2.82
CA GLY A 218 5.60 3.72 -4.06
C GLY A 218 4.87 4.98 -4.54
N ALA A 219 3.55 4.99 -4.50
CA ALA A 219 2.72 6.14 -4.89
C ALA A 219 2.94 7.35 -3.96
N GLN A 220 3.02 7.15 -2.64
CA GLN A 220 3.29 8.24 -1.70
C GLN A 220 4.69 8.84 -1.90
N ILE A 221 5.70 8.02 -2.18
CA ILE A 221 7.05 8.52 -2.53
C ILE A 221 6.99 9.38 -3.79
N LEU A 222 6.31 8.90 -4.86
CA LEU A 222 6.17 9.65 -6.10
C LEU A 222 5.41 10.97 -5.91
N ALA A 223 4.34 10.95 -5.13
CA ALA A 223 3.59 12.16 -4.80
C ALA A 223 4.45 13.17 -4.03
N GLY A 224 5.24 12.72 -3.05
CA GLY A 224 6.20 13.54 -2.31
C GLY A 224 7.30 14.14 -3.20
N LEU A 225 7.67 13.46 -4.28
CA LEU A 225 8.63 13.92 -5.29
C LEU A 225 7.96 14.75 -6.41
N ASN A 226 6.67 15.11 -6.27
CA ASN A 226 5.89 15.87 -7.25
C ASN A 226 5.78 15.20 -8.64
N VAL A 227 5.79 13.87 -8.69
CA VAL A 227 5.61 13.09 -9.93
C VAL A 227 4.13 12.79 -10.13
N LYS A 228 3.50 13.39 -11.15
CA LYS A 228 2.09 13.15 -11.51
C LYS A 228 1.92 12.42 -12.83
N LYS A 229 2.86 12.58 -13.76
CA LYS A 229 2.88 11.87 -15.04
C LYS A 229 4.09 10.96 -15.06
N LEU A 230 3.87 9.66 -15.20
CA LEU A 230 4.94 8.68 -15.08
C LEU A 230 4.93 7.68 -16.24
N ARG A 231 6.13 7.32 -16.71
CA ARG A 231 6.37 6.19 -17.61
C ARG A 231 7.10 5.11 -16.82
N VAL A 232 6.41 4.00 -16.56
CA VAL A 232 6.96 2.92 -15.74
C VAL A 232 7.88 2.03 -16.57
N LEU A 233 9.10 1.82 -16.06
CA LEU A 233 10.02 0.80 -16.56
C LEU A 233 9.64 -0.56 -15.93
N GLY A 234 8.72 -1.27 -16.59
CA GLY A 234 8.15 -2.52 -16.09
C GLY A 234 7.40 -3.27 -17.19
N GLN A 235 6.71 -4.35 -16.80
CA GLN A 235 5.76 -5.01 -17.70
C GLN A 235 4.48 -4.17 -17.74
N PRO A 236 3.79 -4.12 -18.89
CA PRO A 236 2.47 -3.52 -18.97
C PRO A 236 1.54 -4.22 -17.98
N SER A 237 1.01 -3.49 -17.03
CA SER A 237 0.05 -3.98 -16.04
C SER A 237 -1.01 -2.93 -15.81
N SER A 238 -2.26 -3.36 -15.64
CA SER A 238 -3.32 -2.47 -15.19
C SER A 238 -3.15 -2.23 -13.68
N PHE A 239 -2.85 -1.01 -13.32
CA PHE A 239 -2.71 -0.60 -11.93
C PHE A 239 -4.09 -0.23 -11.36
N THR A 240 -4.95 -1.20 -11.18
CA THR A 240 -6.32 -0.99 -10.66
C THR A 240 -6.37 -0.44 -9.23
N GLY A 241 -5.24 -0.43 -8.51
CA GLY A 241 -5.12 0.14 -7.17
C GLY A 241 -4.53 1.54 -7.10
N LEU A 242 -4.09 2.14 -8.23
CA LEU A 242 -3.48 3.47 -8.25
C LEU A 242 -4.46 4.58 -8.66
N THR A 243 -5.69 4.27 -8.98
CA THR A 243 -6.70 5.29 -9.31
C THR A 243 -7.09 6.18 -8.13
N GLY A 244 -6.62 5.87 -6.93
CA GLY A 244 -6.81 6.64 -5.70
C GLY A 244 -5.57 7.43 -5.22
N PHE A 245 -4.45 7.39 -5.96
CA PHE A 245 -3.20 8.06 -5.57
C PHE A 245 -2.81 9.18 -6.54
#